data_94f08e9670e271d69e1ba6020c207d6e
#
_entry.id   94f08e9670e271d69e1ba6020c207d6e
#
_cell.length_a   1.000
_cell.length_b   1.000
_cell.length_c   1.000
_cell.angle_alpha   90.00
_cell.angle_beta   90.00
_cell.angle_gamma   90.00
#
_symmetry.space_group_name_H-M   'P 1'
#
loop_
_entity.id
_entity.type
_entity.pdbx_description
1 polymer ?
#
loop_
_entity_poly.entity_id
_entity_poly.type
_entity_poly.pdbx_seq_one_letter_code
_entity_poly.pdbx_strand_id
1 'polypeptide(L)'
;MTGSNSRRSVLRSALGVGGITLSAAAVSAGDAVAVAADAGWVNVKDHGAKGDGTTDDTAALQAALDACQPGNVTVLPAGVYRTSAPLRIGPYVTLQGSHAGGEAQPGAQNPVVGIRPLPSFTGNAVVEVLDRQLGGYSVQANAQRIFSLSIDGSDLPRDGAEIDGIRATGQIQHLQLRDVHVRSVTGIGINTWYNFNATGGPQAPFCLHYDRVSVLWTGSHGIVLNNSTDSVFHDVYVLGVGGCGWWMSGAGNSSFTSCRAEWSKLHGFDIESVPGVIKMVACSTDRNGWHGMYVHATDTTGVLLLSATNLTRDGKNNGAGGGGYAGLGVADSRCKVMADGLVVLTGKDDDGTGVASPQYGVRADNSAYVVVNSGHLQGVSSPWRDGTGNTKFVKGTLVGTG
;
A
#
# COMPACT_ATOMS: atom_id res chain seq x y z
N MET A 1 -30.19 -62.94 -3.76
CA MET A 1 -31.50 -62.29 -3.51
C MET A 1 -31.22 -60.83 -3.60
N THR A 2 -31.38 -60.27 -4.76
CA THR A 2 -32.47 -59.42 -5.25
C THR A 2 -32.51 -58.11 -4.44
N GLY A 3 -32.42 -56.93 -4.97
CA GLY A 3 -32.50 -56.42 -6.32
C GLY A 3 -32.35 -54.91 -6.34
N SER A 4 -31.87 -54.44 -7.40
CA SER A 4 -31.95 -53.21 -8.14
C SER A 4 -33.20 -52.33 -7.84
N ASN A 5 -33.03 -51.01 -7.88
CA ASN A 5 -33.79 -50.24 -8.86
C ASN A 5 -33.36 -48.75 -8.97
N SER A 6 -32.92 -48.44 -10.13
CA SER A 6 -32.83 -47.16 -10.80
C SER A 6 -34.20 -46.50 -10.97
N ARG A 7 -34.30 -45.19 -10.83
CA ARG A 7 -35.35 -44.40 -11.50
C ARG A 7 -34.79 -43.10 -12.09
N ARG A 8 -34.51 -43.19 -13.39
CA ARG A 8 -34.54 -42.00 -14.27
C ARG A 8 -36.01 -41.74 -14.63
N SER A 9 -36.52 -40.55 -14.43
CA SER A 9 -37.75 -40.09 -15.05
C SER A 9 -37.43 -39.02 -16.07
N VAL A 10 -37.75 -39.35 -17.29
CA VAL A 10 -37.75 -38.49 -18.48
C VAL A 10 -39.08 -37.75 -18.50
N LEU A 11 -39.03 -36.42 -18.52
CA LEU A 11 -40.20 -35.61 -18.90
C LEU A 11 -39.97 -35.05 -20.31
N ARG A 12 -40.69 -35.60 -21.23
CA ARG A 12 -40.95 -34.99 -22.55
C ARG A 12 -42.27 -34.22 -22.43
N SER A 13 -42.23 -32.92 -22.83
CA SER A 13 -43.46 -32.17 -23.07
C SER A 13 -43.31 -31.29 -24.29
N ALA A 14 -44.00 -31.63 -25.27
CA ALA A 14 -44.73 -30.99 -26.31
C ALA A 14 -44.26 -29.58 -26.78
N LEU A 15 -43.85 -29.56 -28.05
CA LEU A 15 -43.78 -28.39 -28.91
C LEU A 15 -45.20 -27.90 -29.26
N GLY A 16 -45.52 -26.68 -28.76
CA GLY A 16 -46.63 -25.91 -29.29
C GLY A 16 -46.08 -24.85 -30.27
N VAL A 17 -46.36 -25.03 -31.53
CA VAL A 17 -46.05 -24.01 -32.57
C VAL A 17 -47.14 -22.93 -32.50
N GLY A 18 -46.80 -21.80 -31.87
CA GLY A 18 -47.56 -20.58 -31.93
C GLY A 18 -46.87 -19.61 -32.88
N GLY A 19 -47.46 -19.37 -34.05
CA GLY A 19 -46.97 -18.40 -35.01
C GLY A 19 -47.04 -16.97 -34.43
N ILE A 20 -45.85 -16.35 -34.32
CA ILE A 20 -45.76 -14.91 -34.02
C ILE A 20 -45.68 -14.17 -35.36
N THR A 21 -46.77 -13.48 -35.73
CA THR A 21 -46.76 -12.49 -36.80
C THR A 21 -45.97 -11.28 -36.32
N LEU A 22 -44.81 -11.06 -36.91
CA LEU A 22 -44.06 -9.83 -36.72
C LEU A 22 -44.75 -8.71 -37.52
N SER A 23 -45.47 -7.88 -36.81
CA SER A 23 -45.91 -6.56 -37.36
C SER A 23 -44.69 -5.65 -37.39
N ALA A 24 -44.21 -5.28 -38.55
CA ALA A 24 -43.23 -4.24 -38.72
C ALA A 24 -43.85 -2.88 -38.31
N ALA A 25 -43.67 -2.46 -37.09
CA ALA A 25 -43.91 -1.09 -36.69
C ALA A 25 -42.74 -0.25 -37.21
N ALA A 26 -43.06 0.72 -38.06
CA ALA A 26 -42.13 1.71 -38.53
C ALA A 26 -41.65 2.53 -37.31
N VAL A 27 -40.38 2.35 -36.94
CA VAL A 27 -39.72 3.19 -35.92
C VAL A 27 -39.50 4.55 -36.59
N SER A 28 -40.24 5.56 -36.14
CA SER A 28 -40.01 6.95 -36.52
C SER A 28 -38.64 7.38 -36.01
N ALA A 29 -37.82 7.94 -36.88
CA ALA A 29 -36.54 8.54 -36.51
C ALA A 29 -36.82 9.76 -35.62
N GLY A 30 -36.70 9.57 -34.28
CA GLY A 30 -36.95 10.65 -33.32
C GLY A 30 -36.76 10.30 -31.88
N ASP A 31 -36.88 9.02 -31.50
CA ASP A 31 -36.65 8.60 -30.13
C ASP A 31 -35.24 8.05 -30.03
N ALA A 32 -34.28 8.92 -29.66
CA ALA A 32 -33.05 8.47 -29.05
C ALA A 32 -33.46 7.72 -27.78
N VAL A 33 -33.39 6.39 -27.81
CA VAL A 33 -33.48 5.60 -26.62
C VAL A 33 -32.30 6.08 -25.75
N ALA A 34 -32.61 6.92 -24.77
CA ALA A 34 -31.66 7.19 -23.69
C ALA A 34 -31.39 5.82 -23.07
N VAL A 35 -30.24 5.23 -23.41
CA VAL A 35 -29.68 4.13 -22.66
C VAL A 35 -29.60 4.67 -21.25
N ALA A 36 -30.46 4.15 -20.35
CA ALA A 36 -30.39 4.48 -18.96
C ALA A 36 -28.91 4.30 -18.58
N ALA A 37 -28.26 5.39 -18.19
CA ALA A 37 -26.90 5.34 -17.67
C ALA A 37 -26.93 4.26 -16.59
N ASP A 38 -26.05 3.27 -16.71
CA ASP A 38 -26.00 2.12 -15.83
C ASP A 38 -25.91 2.67 -14.41
N ALA A 39 -26.99 2.51 -13.64
CA ALA A 39 -27.17 3.24 -12.39
C ALA A 39 -26.11 2.76 -11.37
N GLY A 40 -24.94 3.36 -11.38
CA GLY A 40 -23.84 3.00 -10.48
C GLY A 40 -22.43 3.18 -11.07
N TRP A 41 -22.31 3.42 -12.37
CA TRP A 41 -21.01 3.62 -13.04
C TRP A 41 -20.95 4.99 -13.70
N VAL A 42 -19.94 5.77 -13.34
CA VAL A 42 -19.69 7.11 -13.91
C VAL A 42 -18.39 7.02 -14.72
N ASN A 43 -18.50 7.08 -16.04
CA ASN A 43 -17.35 7.03 -16.92
C ASN A 43 -16.73 8.42 -17.08
N VAL A 44 -15.44 8.57 -16.76
CA VAL A 44 -14.75 9.86 -16.89
C VAL A 44 -14.78 10.44 -18.31
N LYS A 45 -14.91 9.58 -19.34
CA LYS A 45 -15.02 10.01 -20.74
C LYS A 45 -16.31 10.79 -21.01
N ASP A 46 -17.40 10.45 -20.30
CA ASP A 46 -18.69 11.14 -20.42
C ASP A 46 -18.63 12.56 -19.83
N HIS A 47 -17.64 12.81 -18.97
CA HIS A 47 -17.32 14.13 -18.41
C HIS A 47 -16.24 14.87 -19.20
N GLY A 48 -15.79 14.33 -20.32
CA GLY A 48 -14.87 15.00 -21.24
C GLY A 48 -13.39 14.62 -21.08
N ALA A 49 -13.05 13.71 -20.18
CA ALA A 49 -11.68 13.24 -20.01
C ALA A 49 -11.17 12.57 -21.30
N LYS A 50 -9.94 12.91 -21.71
CA LYS A 50 -9.32 12.37 -22.93
C LYS A 50 -8.49 11.13 -22.64
N GLY A 51 -7.70 11.12 -21.59
CA GLY A 51 -6.78 10.02 -21.27
C GLY A 51 -5.77 9.75 -22.37
N ASP A 52 -5.39 10.79 -23.11
CA ASP A 52 -4.49 10.73 -24.27
C ASP A 52 -3.01 10.94 -23.89
N GLY A 53 -2.73 11.13 -22.61
CA GLY A 53 -1.39 11.39 -22.07
C GLY A 53 -0.89 12.83 -22.27
N THR A 54 -1.70 13.72 -22.82
CA THR A 54 -1.31 15.11 -23.13
C THR A 54 -2.27 16.15 -22.58
N THR A 55 -3.57 15.91 -22.73
CA THR A 55 -4.63 16.83 -22.25
C THR A 55 -4.71 16.83 -20.72
N ASP A 56 -4.86 18.01 -20.15
CA ASP A 56 -5.17 18.13 -18.71
C ASP A 56 -6.61 17.70 -18.46
N ASP A 57 -6.76 16.54 -17.85
CA ASP A 57 -8.04 15.91 -17.56
C ASP A 57 -8.55 16.23 -16.14
N THR A 58 -7.87 17.08 -15.37
CA THR A 58 -8.19 17.34 -13.95
C THR A 58 -9.66 17.68 -13.74
N ALA A 59 -10.18 18.66 -14.47
CA ALA A 59 -11.56 19.11 -14.30
C ALA A 59 -12.58 18.02 -14.66
N ALA A 60 -12.31 17.26 -15.73
CA ALA A 60 -13.18 16.19 -16.17
C ALA A 60 -13.19 15.00 -15.20
N LEU A 61 -12.01 14.62 -14.68
CA LEU A 61 -11.90 13.58 -13.68
C LEU A 61 -12.60 13.97 -12.38
N GLN A 62 -12.38 15.21 -11.90
CA GLN A 62 -13.04 15.69 -10.69
C GLN A 62 -14.56 15.79 -10.88
N ALA A 63 -15.04 16.27 -12.03
CA ALA A 63 -16.46 16.32 -12.32
C ALA A 63 -17.13 14.93 -12.31
N ALA A 64 -16.43 13.90 -12.81
CA ALA A 64 -16.89 12.52 -12.72
C ALA A 64 -16.93 12.00 -11.28
N LEU A 65 -15.90 12.31 -10.48
CA LEU A 65 -15.87 11.97 -9.06
C LEU A 65 -16.97 12.67 -8.27
N ASP A 66 -17.22 13.95 -8.54
CA ASP A 66 -18.26 14.75 -7.88
C ASP A 66 -19.69 14.31 -8.28
N ALA A 67 -19.85 13.81 -9.50
CA ALA A 67 -21.12 13.24 -9.97
C ALA A 67 -21.40 11.84 -9.38
N CYS A 68 -20.36 11.18 -8.88
CA CYS A 68 -20.45 9.83 -8.35
C CYS A 68 -21.16 9.83 -7.00
N GLN A 69 -22.34 9.25 -6.93
CA GLN A 69 -23.10 9.12 -5.69
C GLN A 69 -22.46 8.06 -4.75
N PRO A 70 -22.65 8.15 -3.42
CA PRO A 70 -22.20 7.13 -2.47
C PRO A 70 -22.65 5.72 -2.90
N GLY A 71 -21.66 4.81 -2.95
CA GLY A 71 -21.88 3.44 -3.42
C GLY A 71 -21.59 3.20 -4.88
N ASN A 72 -21.41 4.25 -5.68
CA ASN A 72 -21.13 4.18 -7.11
C ASN A 72 -19.63 4.10 -7.42
N VAL A 73 -19.31 3.89 -8.69
CA VAL A 73 -17.95 3.70 -9.20
C VAL A 73 -17.65 4.72 -10.29
N THR A 74 -16.60 5.51 -10.09
CA THR A 74 -16.00 6.31 -11.16
C THR A 74 -15.00 5.46 -11.92
N VAL A 75 -15.21 5.29 -13.22
CA VAL A 75 -14.42 4.38 -14.07
C VAL A 75 -13.48 5.17 -14.96
N LEU A 76 -12.20 4.75 -14.92
CA LEU A 76 -11.15 5.18 -15.84
C LEU A 76 -10.90 4.08 -16.87
N PRO A 77 -11.40 4.21 -18.12
CA PRO A 77 -10.99 3.34 -19.23
C PRO A 77 -9.47 3.43 -19.50
N ALA A 78 -8.95 2.53 -20.32
CA ALA A 78 -7.55 2.56 -20.73
C ALA A 78 -7.13 3.96 -21.23
N GLY A 79 -6.01 4.44 -20.75
CA GLY A 79 -5.48 5.77 -21.04
C GLY A 79 -4.59 6.33 -19.94
N VAL A 80 -3.85 7.37 -20.30
CA VAL A 80 -3.02 8.14 -19.37
C VAL A 80 -3.68 9.51 -19.19
N TYR A 81 -4.15 9.75 -17.98
CA TYR A 81 -4.89 10.96 -17.61
C TYR A 81 -3.95 11.94 -16.93
N ARG A 82 -3.75 13.11 -17.58
CA ARG A 82 -2.90 14.16 -17.03
C ARG A 82 -3.67 14.97 -15.99
N THR A 83 -2.99 15.38 -14.92
CA THR A 83 -3.60 16.22 -13.89
C THR A 83 -2.70 17.38 -13.51
N SER A 84 -3.28 18.55 -13.28
CA SER A 84 -2.59 19.74 -12.79
C SER A 84 -2.87 20.07 -11.32
N ALA A 85 -3.84 19.37 -10.70
CA ALA A 85 -4.24 19.52 -9.31
C ALA A 85 -4.73 18.20 -8.72
N PRO A 86 -4.82 18.09 -7.38
CA PRO A 86 -5.30 16.89 -6.69
C PRO A 86 -6.70 16.45 -7.12
N LEU A 87 -6.88 15.14 -7.24
CA LEU A 87 -8.20 14.52 -7.36
C LEU A 87 -8.71 14.15 -5.98
N ARG A 88 -9.91 14.60 -5.63
CA ARG A 88 -10.54 14.35 -4.33
C ARG A 88 -11.61 13.28 -4.42
N ILE A 89 -11.47 12.25 -3.59
CA ILE A 89 -12.42 11.13 -3.55
C ILE A 89 -13.39 11.32 -2.39
N GLY A 90 -14.67 11.41 -2.71
CA GLY A 90 -15.75 11.51 -1.73
C GLY A 90 -16.02 10.21 -0.98
N PRO A 91 -16.84 10.26 0.09
CA PRO A 91 -17.18 9.10 0.89
C PRO A 91 -17.97 8.07 0.07
N TYR A 92 -17.66 6.78 0.32
CA TYR A 92 -18.28 5.61 -0.33
C TYR A 92 -18.12 5.54 -1.86
N VAL A 93 -17.25 6.38 -2.44
CA VAL A 93 -16.95 6.38 -3.87
C VAL A 93 -15.81 5.40 -4.15
N THR A 94 -15.94 4.68 -5.26
CA THR A 94 -14.86 3.85 -5.81
C THR A 94 -14.27 4.54 -7.04
N LEU A 95 -12.96 4.77 -7.05
CA LEU A 95 -12.20 5.15 -8.24
C LEU A 95 -11.57 3.89 -8.82
N GLN A 96 -11.97 3.48 -10.01
CA GLN A 96 -11.54 2.23 -10.63
C GLN A 96 -11.00 2.42 -12.03
N GLY A 97 -9.77 1.99 -12.25
CA GLY A 97 -9.21 1.78 -13.57
C GLY A 97 -9.60 0.42 -14.16
N SER A 98 -9.48 0.27 -15.47
CA SER A 98 -9.69 -1.01 -16.14
C SER A 98 -8.53 -1.99 -15.90
N HIS A 99 -7.31 -1.48 -15.69
CA HIS A 99 -6.12 -2.29 -15.38
C HIS A 99 -4.98 -1.38 -14.88
N ALA A 100 -4.35 -1.73 -13.78
CA ALA A 100 -3.24 -0.94 -13.26
C ALA A 100 -2.05 -0.90 -14.22
N GLY A 101 -1.73 -2.00 -14.84
CA GLY A 101 -0.60 -2.15 -15.78
C GLY A 101 0.75 -1.82 -15.16
N GLY A 102 1.78 -2.35 -15.74
CA GLY A 102 3.12 -1.83 -15.52
C GLY A 102 3.84 -2.29 -14.28
N GLU A 103 5.03 -2.74 -14.52
CA GLU A 103 5.95 -3.21 -13.54
C GLU A 103 6.89 -2.17 -12.94
N ALA A 104 7.51 -2.64 -11.91
CA ALA A 104 8.45 -2.07 -10.98
C ALA A 104 9.81 -1.66 -11.58
N GLN A 105 10.09 -1.83 -12.85
CA GLN A 105 11.42 -1.57 -13.40
C GLN A 105 11.61 -0.09 -13.77
N PRO A 106 12.76 0.53 -13.46
CA PRO A 106 13.10 1.83 -14.01
C PRO A 106 13.07 1.78 -15.54
N GLY A 107 12.28 2.66 -16.18
CA GLY A 107 12.11 2.68 -17.63
C GLY A 107 11.00 1.76 -18.16
N ALA A 108 10.23 1.11 -17.32
CA ALA A 108 9.06 0.34 -17.73
C ALA A 108 8.01 1.19 -18.46
N GLN A 109 7.25 0.51 -19.32
CA GLN A 109 6.22 1.09 -20.19
C GLN A 109 5.22 1.94 -19.41
N ASN A 110 4.59 2.89 -20.08
CA ASN A 110 3.50 3.67 -19.51
C ASN A 110 2.39 2.75 -18.97
N PRO A 111 1.75 3.11 -17.86
CA PRO A 111 0.63 2.35 -17.33
C PRO A 111 -0.49 2.25 -18.35
N VAL A 112 -1.20 1.13 -18.35
CA VAL A 112 -2.38 0.95 -19.22
C VAL A 112 -3.50 1.89 -18.79
N VAL A 113 -3.66 2.09 -17.48
CA VAL A 113 -4.52 3.10 -16.88
C VAL A 113 -3.71 3.83 -15.81
N GLY A 114 -3.49 5.12 -16.01
CA GLY A 114 -2.68 5.91 -15.10
C GLY A 114 -3.11 7.35 -14.97
N ILE A 115 -2.98 7.85 -13.74
CA ILE A 115 -3.03 9.28 -13.43
C ILE A 115 -1.58 9.75 -13.41
N ARG A 116 -1.27 10.73 -14.25
CA ARG A 116 0.09 11.23 -14.40
C ARG A 116 0.10 12.76 -14.25
N PRO A 117 0.55 13.28 -13.11
CA PRO A 117 0.59 14.73 -12.90
C PRO A 117 1.47 15.42 -13.94
N LEU A 118 1.04 16.62 -14.32
CA LEU A 118 1.81 17.52 -15.19
C LEU A 118 3.02 18.09 -14.42
N PRO A 119 4.09 18.53 -15.12
CA PRO A 119 5.20 19.24 -14.47
C PRO A 119 4.76 20.49 -13.70
N SER A 120 3.64 21.10 -14.10
CA SER A 120 3.02 22.26 -13.45
C SER A 120 2.03 21.91 -12.34
N PHE A 121 1.98 20.66 -11.91
CA PHE A 121 1.06 20.20 -10.88
C PHE A 121 1.22 21.04 -9.59
N THR A 122 0.09 21.43 -9.02
CA THR A 122 0.04 22.17 -7.74
C THR A 122 -0.81 21.41 -6.74
N GLY A 123 -0.26 21.17 -5.55
CA GLY A 123 -0.94 20.46 -4.48
C GLY A 123 0.02 19.59 -3.68
N ASN A 124 -0.50 18.90 -2.68
CA ASN A 124 0.30 18.08 -1.78
C ASN A 124 0.24 16.58 -2.11
N ALA A 125 -0.71 16.15 -2.92
CA ALA A 125 -0.85 14.76 -3.36
C ALA A 125 -1.58 14.69 -4.70
N VAL A 126 -1.33 13.62 -5.46
CA VAL A 126 -2.03 13.39 -6.74
C VAL A 126 -3.48 12.98 -6.48
N VAL A 127 -3.71 12.15 -5.47
CA VAL A 127 -5.04 11.75 -5.03
C VAL A 127 -5.19 12.06 -3.53
N GLU A 128 -6.23 12.80 -3.19
CA GLU A 128 -6.59 13.13 -1.83
C GLU A 128 -7.87 12.41 -1.40
N VAL A 129 -7.80 11.67 -0.30
CA VAL A 129 -8.94 11.11 0.42
C VAL A 129 -9.07 11.90 1.70
N LEU A 130 -10.11 12.71 1.82
CA LEU A 130 -10.31 13.61 2.94
C LEU A 130 -11.46 13.14 3.81
N ASP A 131 -11.35 13.40 5.12
CA ASP A 131 -12.45 13.19 6.04
C ASP A 131 -13.58 14.23 5.80
N ARG A 132 -14.69 14.04 6.52
CA ARG A 132 -15.84 14.93 6.42
C ARG A 132 -15.50 16.40 6.69
N GLN A 133 -14.63 16.65 7.66
CA GLN A 133 -14.31 18.04 8.07
C GLN A 133 -13.44 18.75 7.02
N LEU A 134 -12.43 18.05 6.50
CA LEU A 134 -11.50 18.61 5.52
C LEU A 134 -12.09 18.61 4.10
N GLY A 135 -12.86 17.58 3.75
CA GLY A 135 -13.49 17.46 2.44
C GLY A 135 -14.82 18.20 2.29
N GLY A 136 -15.41 18.68 3.39
CA GLY A 136 -16.72 19.34 3.36
C GLY A 136 -17.89 18.40 3.04
N TYR A 137 -17.73 17.09 3.23
CA TYR A 137 -18.75 16.10 2.93
C TYR A 137 -19.93 16.15 3.92
N SER A 138 -21.14 15.89 3.44
CA SER A 138 -22.35 15.84 4.28
C SER A 138 -22.45 14.56 5.11
N VAL A 139 -21.75 13.49 4.71
CA VAL A 139 -21.70 12.20 5.38
C VAL A 139 -20.28 11.88 5.85
N GLN A 140 -20.15 10.94 6.78
CA GLN A 140 -18.85 10.50 7.27
C GLN A 140 -18.03 9.92 6.10
N ALA A 141 -16.73 10.27 6.02
CA ALA A 141 -15.84 9.78 5.00
C ALA A 141 -15.43 8.33 5.31
N ASN A 142 -16.08 7.38 4.69
CA ASN A 142 -15.86 5.95 4.89
C ASN A 142 -15.79 5.19 3.58
N ALA A 143 -15.11 4.05 3.60
CA ALA A 143 -15.13 3.02 2.57
C ALA A 143 -14.83 3.52 1.15
N GLN A 144 -14.01 4.56 1.01
CA GLN A 144 -13.47 4.95 -0.29
C GLN A 144 -12.60 3.82 -0.82
N ARG A 145 -12.60 3.64 -2.13
CA ARG A 145 -11.85 2.57 -2.79
C ARG A 145 -11.09 3.10 -3.99
N ILE A 146 -9.86 2.63 -4.16
CA ILE A 146 -9.04 2.89 -5.35
C ILE A 146 -8.58 1.54 -5.87
N PHE A 147 -8.99 1.19 -7.08
CA PHE A 147 -8.74 -0.12 -7.65
C PHE A 147 -8.13 -0.04 -9.04
N SER A 148 -7.21 -0.95 -9.32
CA SER A 148 -6.72 -1.28 -10.66
C SER A 148 -6.24 -0.07 -11.48
N LEU A 149 -5.40 0.79 -10.88
CA LEU A 149 -4.82 1.94 -11.57
C LEU A 149 -3.41 2.25 -11.09
N SER A 150 -2.69 3.05 -11.88
CA SER A 150 -1.37 3.55 -11.53
C SER A 150 -1.37 5.06 -11.31
N ILE A 151 -0.50 5.52 -10.40
CA ILE A 151 -0.14 6.92 -10.22
C ILE A 151 1.34 7.04 -10.58
N ASP A 152 1.68 7.83 -11.60
CA ASP A 152 3.03 7.96 -12.11
C ASP A 152 3.51 9.41 -12.06
N GLY A 153 4.30 9.73 -11.03
CA GLY A 153 4.88 11.06 -10.81
C GLY A 153 6.17 11.33 -11.57
N SER A 154 6.50 10.55 -12.62
CA SER A 154 7.80 10.67 -13.31
C SER A 154 8.06 12.03 -13.96
N ASP A 155 7.02 12.80 -14.28
CA ASP A 155 7.13 14.14 -14.87
C ASP A 155 7.19 15.27 -13.81
N LEU A 156 7.03 14.96 -12.53
CA LEU A 156 7.13 15.95 -11.47
C LEU A 156 8.57 16.46 -11.33
N PRO A 157 8.78 17.77 -11.17
CA PRO A 157 10.10 18.34 -10.93
C PRO A 157 10.73 17.79 -9.65
N ARG A 158 11.97 17.31 -9.71
CA ARG A 158 12.67 16.67 -8.58
C ARG A 158 13.20 17.66 -7.54
N ASP A 159 13.34 18.92 -7.93
CA ASP A 159 13.73 20.07 -7.08
C ASP A 159 12.54 20.90 -6.61
N GLY A 160 11.33 20.44 -6.89
CA GLY A 160 10.08 21.09 -6.51
C GLY A 160 9.51 20.67 -5.15
N ALA A 161 8.23 20.91 -4.98
CA ALA A 161 7.49 20.50 -3.79
C ALA A 161 7.42 18.97 -3.66
N GLU A 162 7.36 18.48 -2.42
CA GLU A 162 7.02 17.08 -2.14
C GLU A 162 5.54 16.86 -2.41
N ILE A 163 5.26 16.01 -3.42
CA ILE A 163 3.92 15.64 -3.84
C ILE A 163 3.74 14.15 -3.58
N ASP A 164 2.79 13.82 -2.70
CA ASP A 164 2.47 12.43 -2.38
C ASP A 164 1.69 11.77 -3.52
N GLY A 165 1.73 10.46 -3.58
CA GLY A 165 0.89 9.71 -4.51
C GLY A 165 -0.57 9.69 -4.07
N ILE A 166 -0.84 9.07 -2.94
CA ILE A 166 -2.16 9.02 -2.29
C ILE A 166 -2.00 9.57 -0.87
N ARG A 167 -2.81 10.54 -0.52
CA ARG A 167 -2.88 11.08 0.83
C ARG A 167 -4.27 10.89 1.40
N ALA A 168 -4.37 10.17 2.52
CA ALA A 168 -5.60 9.99 3.28
C ALA A 168 -5.50 10.76 4.59
N THR A 169 -6.36 11.75 4.82
CA THR A 169 -6.23 12.69 5.93
C THR A 169 -7.47 12.71 6.80
N GLY A 170 -7.28 12.58 8.11
CA GLY A 170 -8.35 12.64 9.10
C GLY A 170 -9.04 11.31 9.35
N GLN A 171 -10.25 11.34 9.89
CA GLN A 171 -11.01 10.15 10.25
C GLN A 171 -11.64 9.49 9.03
N ILE A 172 -10.89 8.60 8.41
CA ILE A 172 -11.33 7.78 7.27
C ILE A 172 -11.30 6.32 7.71
N GLN A 173 -12.42 5.62 7.54
CA GLN A 173 -12.54 4.20 7.88
C GLN A 173 -12.67 3.36 6.61
N HIS A 174 -12.05 2.19 6.62
CA HIS A 174 -12.20 1.20 5.55
C HIS A 174 -11.77 1.69 4.16
N LEU A 175 -10.76 2.58 4.08
CA LEU A 175 -10.12 2.87 2.80
C LEU A 175 -9.51 1.57 2.23
N GLN A 176 -9.86 1.25 1.00
CA GLN A 176 -9.36 0.07 0.31
C GLN A 176 -8.52 0.47 -0.91
N LEU A 177 -7.30 -0.06 -0.97
CA LEU A 177 -6.45 0.01 -2.16
C LEU A 177 -6.24 -1.42 -2.67
N ARG A 178 -6.50 -1.68 -3.95
CA ARG A 178 -6.29 -3.00 -4.53
C ARG A 178 -5.79 -2.90 -5.97
N ASP A 179 -4.74 -3.64 -6.28
CA ASP A 179 -4.08 -3.59 -7.60
C ASP A 179 -3.69 -2.15 -7.96
N VAL A 180 -3.06 -1.42 -7.03
CA VAL A 180 -2.67 -0.02 -7.21
C VAL A 180 -1.16 0.10 -7.25
N HIS A 181 -0.65 0.84 -8.24
CA HIS A 181 0.76 1.14 -8.37
C HIS A 181 1.01 2.63 -8.22
N VAL A 182 1.87 3.01 -7.28
CA VAL A 182 2.33 4.40 -7.10
C VAL A 182 3.81 4.45 -7.38
N ARG A 183 4.25 5.29 -8.30
CA ARG A 183 5.67 5.40 -8.61
C ARG A 183 6.12 6.82 -8.85
N SER A 184 7.40 7.05 -8.59
CA SER A 184 8.12 8.25 -8.99
C SER A 184 7.49 9.57 -8.55
N VAL A 185 6.69 9.57 -7.50
CA VAL A 185 6.23 10.81 -6.86
C VAL A 185 7.38 11.45 -6.07
N THR A 186 7.35 12.76 -5.87
CA THR A 186 8.44 13.49 -5.19
C THR A 186 8.34 13.44 -3.67
N GLY A 187 7.14 13.22 -3.15
CA GLY A 187 6.85 13.02 -1.74
C GLY A 187 6.74 11.55 -1.35
N ILE A 188 5.79 11.27 -0.47
CA ILE A 188 5.47 9.93 0.06
C ILE A 188 4.58 9.18 -0.95
N GLY A 189 4.81 7.89 -1.11
CA GLY A 189 3.97 7.10 -2.00
C GLY A 189 2.52 7.03 -1.55
N ILE A 190 2.28 6.49 -0.36
CA ILE A 190 0.96 6.45 0.29
C ILE A 190 1.10 6.99 1.70
N ASN A 191 0.38 8.06 1.99
CA ASN A 191 0.50 8.81 3.22
C ASN A 191 -0.82 8.85 3.97
N THR A 192 -0.86 8.27 5.17
CA THR A 192 -1.96 8.48 6.09
C THR A 192 -1.61 9.60 7.06
N TRP A 193 -2.45 10.62 7.13
CA TRP A 193 -2.12 11.84 7.84
C TRP A 193 -3.15 12.19 8.91
N TYR A 194 -2.67 12.73 10.00
CA TYR A 194 -3.54 13.30 11.03
C TYR A 194 -4.29 14.54 10.52
N ASN A 195 -5.55 14.65 10.88
CA ASN A 195 -6.22 15.93 10.94
C ASN A 195 -6.03 16.51 12.36
N PHE A 196 -5.04 17.34 12.55
CA PHE A 196 -4.73 17.96 13.85
C PHE A 196 -5.80 18.96 14.31
N ASN A 197 -6.59 19.49 13.37
CA ASN A 197 -7.63 20.48 13.62
C ASN A 197 -9.04 19.87 13.72
N ALA A 198 -9.14 18.55 13.83
CA ALA A 198 -10.42 17.88 13.90
C ALA A 198 -11.19 18.27 15.17
N THR A 199 -12.49 18.50 15.04
CA THR A 199 -13.38 18.66 16.21
C THR A 199 -13.38 17.34 17.00
N GLY A 200 -13.00 17.40 18.27
CA GLY A 200 -12.85 16.21 19.11
C GLY A 200 -11.43 15.70 19.26
N GLY A 201 -10.44 16.39 18.68
CA GLY A 201 -9.01 16.09 18.77
C GLY A 201 -8.44 15.49 17.50
N PRO A 202 -7.11 15.23 17.47
CA PRO A 202 -6.44 14.69 16.31
C PRO A 202 -7.03 13.36 15.85
N GLN A 203 -7.25 13.19 14.55
CA GLN A 203 -7.85 12.01 13.94
C GLN A 203 -7.00 11.52 12.76
N ALA A 204 -6.90 10.21 12.60
CA ALA A 204 -6.16 9.56 11.53
C ALA A 204 -7.00 8.50 10.81
N PRO A 205 -6.63 8.13 9.59
CA PRO A 205 -7.24 6.98 8.90
C PRO A 205 -6.96 5.67 9.65
N PHE A 206 -7.94 4.78 9.72
CA PHE A 206 -7.82 3.46 10.34
C PHE A 206 -8.72 2.41 9.66
N CYS A 207 -8.58 1.13 10.04
CA CYS A 207 -9.22 0.02 9.34
C CYS A 207 -8.88 0.02 7.82
N LEU A 208 -7.63 0.28 7.48
CA LEU A 208 -7.17 0.31 6.10
C LEU A 208 -7.04 -1.12 5.55
N HIS A 209 -7.31 -1.29 4.26
CA HIS A 209 -7.15 -2.57 3.56
C HIS A 209 -6.37 -2.36 2.28
N TYR A 210 -5.09 -2.77 2.25
CA TYR A 210 -4.26 -2.73 1.04
C TYR A 210 -3.96 -4.16 0.58
N ASP A 211 -4.23 -4.44 -0.68
CA ASP A 211 -4.05 -5.74 -1.30
C ASP A 211 -3.40 -5.59 -2.68
N ARG A 212 -2.26 -6.23 -2.89
CA ARG A 212 -1.45 -6.12 -4.13
C ARG A 212 -1.18 -4.67 -4.54
N VAL A 213 -0.55 -3.95 -3.63
CA VAL A 213 -0.17 -2.55 -3.84
C VAL A 213 1.34 -2.45 -3.99
N SER A 214 1.81 -1.69 -4.95
CA SER A 214 3.24 -1.40 -5.07
C SER A 214 3.54 0.10 -5.02
N VAL A 215 4.61 0.44 -4.32
CA VAL A 215 5.12 1.81 -4.17
C VAL A 215 6.60 1.84 -4.53
N LEU A 216 6.94 2.62 -5.55
CA LEU A 216 8.23 2.51 -6.21
C LEU A 216 8.88 3.88 -6.45
N TRP A 217 10.17 4.00 -6.12
CA TRP A 217 11.00 5.14 -6.52
C TRP A 217 10.45 6.51 -6.07
N THR A 218 9.87 6.60 -4.88
CA THR A 218 9.37 7.87 -4.30
C THR A 218 10.53 8.72 -3.78
N GLY A 219 10.33 10.03 -3.74
CA GLY A 219 11.35 10.95 -3.22
C GLY A 219 11.52 10.89 -1.70
N SER A 220 10.46 10.51 -0.98
CA SER A 220 10.42 10.39 0.47
C SER A 220 10.11 8.94 0.89
N HIS A 221 9.32 8.73 1.95
CA HIS A 221 8.92 7.39 2.40
C HIS A 221 8.03 6.67 1.37
N GLY A 222 8.04 5.34 1.40
CA GLY A 222 7.11 4.55 0.60
C GLY A 222 5.69 4.64 1.15
N ILE A 223 5.47 4.08 2.32
CA ILE A 223 4.16 4.09 3.00
C ILE A 223 4.33 4.64 4.42
N VAL A 224 3.49 5.60 4.76
CA VAL A 224 3.42 6.19 6.10
C VAL A 224 2.10 5.79 6.75
N LEU A 225 2.19 5.16 7.92
CA LEU A 225 1.07 4.81 8.77
C LEU A 225 1.14 5.63 10.07
N ASN A 226 0.36 6.69 10.13
CA ASN A 226 0.33 7.58 11.28
C ASN A 226 -0.96 7.37 12.08
N ASN A 227 -0.89 6.63 13.18
CA ASN A 227 -2.02 6.13 13.99
C ASN A 227 -3.08 5.35 13.19
N SER A 228 -2.66 4.65 12.16
CA SER A 228 -3.54 3.87 11.27
C SER A 228 -3.74 2.46 11.83
N THR A 229 -4.48 2.34 12.93
CA THR A 229 -4.71 1.07 13.63
C THR A 229 -5.71 0.16 12.91
N ASP A 230 -5.83 -1.09 13.39
CA ASP A 230 -6.85 -2.07 12.99
C ASP A 230 -6.88 -2.37 11.48
N SER A 231 -5.69 -2.35 10.87
CA SER A 231 -5.52 -2.37 9.42
C SER A 231 -4.95 -3.70 8.91
N VAL A 232 -5.22 -4.01 7.65
CA VAL A 232 -4.75 -5.23 6.99
C VAL A 232 -3.99 -4.88 5.72
N PHE A 233 -2.76 -5.39 5.61
CA PHE A 233 -1.88 -5.21 4.47
C PHE A 233 -1.46 -6.57 3.95
N HIS A 234 -1.76 -6.85 2.69
CA HIS A 234 -1.45 -8.12 2.04
C HIS A 234 -0.76 -7.88 0.69
N ASP A 235 0.37 -8.55 0.49
CA ASP A 235 1.17 -8.47 -0.74
C ASP A 235 1.43 -7.01 -1.17
N VAL A 236 1.96 -6.22 -0.22
CA VAL A 236 2.30 -4.82 -0.47
C VAL A 236 3.81 -4.68 -0.62
N TYR A 237 4.23 -4.14 -1.75
CA TYR A 237 5.62 -4.05 -2.15
C TYR A 237 6.11 -2.60 -2.21
N VAL A 238 7.20 -2.30 -1.51
CA VAL A 238 7.86 -0.98 -1.53
C VAL A 238 9.29 -1.15 -2.02
N LEU A 239 9.70 -0.36 -3.03
CA LEU A 239 11.02 -0.47 -3.64
C LEU A 239 11.65 0.89 -3.94
N GLY A 240 12.92 1.05 -3.56
CA GLY A 240 13.79 2.12 -4.04
C GLY A 240 13.40 3.52 -3.61
N VAL A 241 12.81 3.67 -2.42
CA VAL A 241 12.28 4.94 -1.91
C VAL A 241 13.36 5.79 -1.23
N GLY A 242 13.18 7.12 -1.26
CA GLY A 242 14.12 8.08 -0.71
C GLY A 242 14.19 8.16 0.83
N GLY A 243 13.23 7.57 1.52
CA GLY A 243 13.14 7.47 2.98
C GLY A 243 13.15 6.02 3.46
N CYS A 244 12.30 5.71 4.46
CA CYS A 244 11.99 4.36 4.88
C CYS A 244 10.97 3.72 3.92
N GLY A 245 11.05 2.40 3.74
CA GLY A 245 10.01 1.67 3.00
C GLY A 245 8.65 1.89 3.64
N TRP A 246 8.54 1.53 4.90
CA TRP A 246 7.40 1.79 5.76
C TRP A 246 7.81 2.62 6.96
N TRP A 247 7.12 3.71 7.20
CA TRP A 247 7.23 4.48 8.43
C TRP A 247 5.96 4.31 9.24
N MET A 248 6.07 3.77 10.46
CA MET A 248 4.94 3.28 11.24
C MET A 248 4.94 3.91 12.63
N SER A 249 4.11 4.92 12.80
CA SER A 249 3.88 5.55 14.11
C SER A 249 2.43 5.30 14.54
N GLY A 250 2.19 4.17 15.24
CA GLY A 250 0.87 3.85 15.76
C GLY A 250 0.00 2.95 14.87
N ALA A 251 0.59 1.97 14.18
CA ALA A 251 -0.15 0.97 13.38
C ALA A 251 -0.63 -0.24 14.21
N GLY A 252 -1.03 -0.05 15.47
CA GLY A 252 -1.44 -1.13 16.38
C GLY A 252 -2.63 -1.94 15.88
N ASN A 253 -2.78 -3.17 16.42
CA ASN A 253 -3.80 -4.15 16.06
C ASN A 253 -3.84 -4.53 14.57
N SER A 254 -2.77 -4.22 13.83
CA SER A 254 -2.70 -4.42 12.39
C SER A 254 -1.99 -5.72 12.01
N SER A 255 -2.31 -6.22 10.82
CA SER A 255 -1.72 -7.42 10.25
C SER A 255 -1.06 -7.12 8.91
N PHE A 256 0.19 -7.58 8.75
CA PHE A 256 0.98 -7.48 7.53
C PHE A 256 1.32 -8.89 7.05
N THR A 257 0.92 -9.25 5.86
CA THR A 257 1.20 -10.57 5.28
C THR A 257 1.88 -10.41 3.92
N SER A 258 3.03 -11.05 3.75
CA SER A 258 3.85 -10.98 2.53
C SER A 258 4.20 -9.54 2.09
N CYS A 259 4.28 -8.60 3.04
CA CYS A 259 4.67 -7.23 2.77
C CYS A 259 6.20 -7.12 2.66
N ARG A 260 6.68 -6.29 1.72
CA ARG A 260 8.10 -6.17 1.43
C ARG A 260 8.57 -4.73 1.41
N ALA A 261 9.85 -4.52 1.78
CA ALA A 261 10.53 -3.23 1.64
C ALA A 261 11.96 -3.46 1.16
N GLU A 262 12.27 -2.97 -0.01
CA GLU A 262 13.56 -3.24 -0.67
C GLU A 262 14.21 -1.94 -1.17
N TRP A 263 15.55 -1.86 -1.07
CA TRP A 263 16.36 -0.77 -1.60
C TRP A 263 15.96 0.63 -1.10
N SER A 264 15.29 0.72 0.04
CA SER A 264 14.99 2.01 0.69
C SER A 264 16.29 2.70 1.10
N LYS A 265 16.32 4.02 1.04
CA LYS A 265 17.52 4.78 1.43
C LYS A 265 17.81 4.67 2.94
N LEU A 266 16.77 4.53 3.75
CA LEU A 266 16.86 4.39 5.20
C LEU A 266 16.45 2.95 5.61
N HIS A 267 15.52 2.81 6.56
CA HIS A 267 15.03 1.50 7.01
C HIS A 267 14.05 0.86 6.02
N GLY A 268 13.99 -0.47 6.01
CA GLY A 268 12.90 -1.18 5.35
C GLY A 268 11.56 -0.90 6.04
N PHE A 269 11.47 -1.30 7.32
CA PHE A 269 10.36 -0.95 8.21
C PHE A 269 10.90 -0.16 9.41
N ASP A 270 10.38 1.03 9.61
CA ASP A 270 10.69 1.90 10.74
C ASP A 270 9.48 1.97 11.67
N ILE A 271 9.59 1.44 12.88
CA ILE A 271 8.48 1.21 13.80
C ILE A 271 8.69 2.03 15.08
N GLU A 272 8.06 3.19 15.12
CA GLU A 272 8.20 4.18 16.18
C GLU A 272 7.18 4.01 17.32
N SER A 273 6.01 3.41 17.02
CA SER A 273 4.94 3.26 18.01
C SER A 273 4.11 2.00 17.74
N VAL A 274 3.86 1.22 18.79
CA VAL A 274 3.10 -0.03 18.73
C VAL A 274 2.01 -0.03 19.80
N PRO A 275 0.88 0.66 19.56
CA PRO A 275 -0.27 0.56 20.46
C PRO A 275 -1.01 -0.78 20.23
N GLY A 276 -0.87 -1.71 21.18
CA GLY A 276 -1.47 -3.04 21.07
C GLY A 276 -0.56 -4.06 20.38
N VAL A 277 -1.01 -4.74 19.35
CA VAL A 277 -0.28 -5.82 18.69
C VAL A 277 -0.14 -5.56 17.20
N ILE A 278 1.09 -5.64 16.69
CA ILE A 278 1.35 -5.70 15.24
C ILE A 278 1.77 -7.13 14.90
N LYS A 279 1.18 -7.71 13.87
CA LYS A 279 1.50 -9.05 13.36
C LYS A 279 2.10 -8.92 11.97
N MET A 280 3.30 -9.45 11.77
CA MET A 280 3.98 -9.48 10.48
C MET A 280 4.31 -10.93 10.13
N VAL A 281 3.70 -11.46 9.07
CA VAL A 281 3.82 -12.84 8.64
C VAL A 281 4.39 -12.90 7.22
N ALA A 282 5.44 -13.69 7.03
CA ALA A 282 6.13 -13.84 5.74
C ALA A 282 6.53 -12.49 5.10
N CYS A 283 6.77 -11.48 5.91
CA CYS A 283 7.28 -10.19 5.44
C CYS A 283 8.78 -10.29 5.15
N SER A 284 9.26 -9.43 4.26
CA SER A 284 10.68 -9.42 3.91
C SER A 284 11.25 -8.03 3.69
N THR A 285 12.57 -7.96 3.86
CA THR A 285 13.35 -6.79 3.48
C THR A 285 14.56 -7.23 2.65
N ASP A 286 15.01 -6.34 1.77
CA ASP A 286 16.25 -6.58 1.04
C ASP A 286 17.00 -5.28 0.74
N ARG A 287 18.26 -5.27 1.10
CA ARG A 287 19.23 -4.24 0.70
C ARG A 287 18.83 -2.80 1.05
N ASN A 288 18.13 -2.57 2.14
CA ASN A 288 17.85 -1.22 2.63
C ASN A 288 19.14 -0.56 3.17
N GLY A 289 19.16 0.76 3.17
CA GLY A 289 20.34 1.53 3.57
C GLY A 289 20.75 1.32 5.02
N TRP A 290 19.76 1.24 5.90
CA TRP A 290 19.90 1.05 7.34
C TRP A 290 19.38 -0.33 7.76
N HIS A 291 18.67 -0.44 8.92
CA HIS A 291 18.10 -1.71 9.34
C HIS A 291 17.03 -2.23 8.37
N GLY A 292 16.91 -3.52 8.24
CA GLY A 292 15.76 -4.14 7.57
C GLY A 292 14.46 -3.78 8.29
N MET A 293 14.40 -4.11 9.56
CA MET A 293 13.37 -3.65 10.50
C MET A 293 14.03 -2.94 11.68
N TYR A 294 13.51 -1.76 12.01
CA TYR A 294 13.97 -1.00 13.17
C TYR A 294 12.82 -0.68 14.11
N VAL A 295 12.92 -1.10 15.36
CA VAL A 295 11.90 -0.91 16.39
C VAL A 295 12.45 -0.03 17.49
N HIS A 296 11.90 1.16 17.65
CA HIS A 296 12.31 2.13 18.67
C HIS A 296 11.09 2.80 19.35
N ALA A 297 10.06 2.01 19.62
CA ALA A 297 8.80 2.45 20.21
C ALA A 297 8.97 2.80 21.70
N THR A 298 9.27 4.05 22.00
CA THR A 298 9.53 4.54 23.37
C THR A 298 8.26 4.88 24.14
N ASP A 299 7.18 5.18 23.47
CA ASP A 299 5.92 5.69 24.02
C ASP A 299 4.88 4.59 24.27
N THR A 300 5.02 3.42 23.66
CA THR A 300 4.04 2.33 23.70
C THR A 300 4.64 1.02 24.20
N THR A 301 3.84 0.22 24.91
CA THR A 301 4.22 -1.08 25.49
C THR A 301 3.62 -2.27 24.74
N GLY A 302 3.27 -2.11 23.48
CA GLY A 302 2.66 -3.15 22.65
C GLY A 302 3.61 -4.31 22.32
N VAL A 303 3.15 -5.18 21.44
CA VAL A 303 3.88 -6.36 21.01
C VAL A 303 3.98 -6.39 19.48
N LEU A 304 5.18 -6.55 18.97
CA LEU A 304 5.46 -6.88 17.59
C LEU A 304 5.69 -8.39 17.46
N LEU A 305 4.86 -9.07 16.72
CA LEU A 305 4.99 -10.49 16.39
C LEU A 305 5.52 -10.64 14.96
N LEU A 306 6.65 -11.30 14.81
CA LEU A 306 7.27 -11.64 13.54
C LEU A 306 7.18 -13.16 13.33
N SER A 307 6.65 -13.60 12.21
CA SER A 307 6.59 -15.03 11.87
C SER A 307 7.06 -15.26 10.43
N ALA A 308 7.97 -16.23 10.26
CA ALA A 308 8.54 -16.56 8.96
C ALA A 308 9.07 -15.33 8.17
N THR A 309 9.68 -14.40 8.88
CA THR A 309 10.19 -13.13 8.34
C THR A 309 11.60 -13.29 7.79
N ASN A 310 11.87 -12.75 6.60
CA ASN A 310 13.17 -12.81 5.94
C ASN A 310 13.77 -11.41 5.76
N LEU A 311 14.96 -11.18 6.32
CA LEU A 311 15.68 -9.90 6.26
C LEU A 311 17.04 -10.14 5.59
N THR A 312 17.22 -9.59 4.39
CA THR A 312 18.36 -9.93 3.53
C THR A 312 19.19 -8.69 3.20
N ARG A 313 20.50 -8.77 3.38
CA ARG A 313 21.47 -7.77 2.92
C ARG A 313 21.19 -6.32 3.37
N ASP A 314 20.38 -6.11 4.41
CA ASP A 314 20.07 -4.77 4.92
C ASP A 314 21.29 -4.10 5.55
N GLY A 315 21.29 -2.79 5.64
CA GLY A 315 22.43 -2.03 6.18
C GLY A 315 23.54 -1.79 5.17
N LYS A 316 23.19 -1.63 3.88
CA LYS A 316 24.19 -1.36 2.82
C LYS A 316 25.06 -0.13 3.09
N ASN A 317 24.62 0.80 3.95
CA ASN A 317 25.35 1.99 4.36
C ASN A 317 26.28 1.77 5.55
N ASN A 318 26.52 0.53 6.00
CA ASN A 318 27.39 0.22 7.14
C ASN A 318 28.83 0.81 7.03
N GLY A 319 29.32 1.01 5.82
CA GLY A 319 30.64 1.63 5.58
C GLY A 319 30.68 3.16 5.76
N ALA A 320 29.55 3.83 5.72
CA ALA A 320 29.45 5.28 5.77
C ALA A 320 29.08 5.79 7.17
N GLY A 321 29.98 5.62 8.15
CA GLY A 321 29.78 6.17 9.50
C GLY A 321 29.66 5.17 10.64
N GLY A 322 29.95 3.89 10.42
CA GLY A 322 30.05 2.89 11.50
C GLY A 322 28.75 2.55 12.21
N GLY A 323 27.60 2.70 11.53
CA GLY A 323 26.27 2.58 12.15
C GLY A 323 25.92 1.21 12.74
N GLY A 324 26.61 0.13 12.33
CA GLY A 324 26.37 -1.22 12.87
C GLY A 324 24.93 -1.68 12.65
N TYR A 325 24.39 -1.50 11.43
CA TYR A 325 23.02 -1.86 11.11
C TYR A 325 22.79 -3.38 11.14
N ALA A 326 21.57 -3.77 11.38
CA ALA A 326 21.15 -5.16 11.53
C ALA A 326 19.98 -5.48 10.59
N GLY A 327 19.74 -6.76 10.34
CA GLY A 327 18.48 -7.18 9.76
C GLY A 327 17.32 -6.72 10.66
N LEU A 328 17.34 -7.12 11.94
CA LEU A 328 16.40 -6.63 12.96
C LEU A 328 17.16 -5.79 14.00
N GLY A 329 16.91 -4.49 14.03
CA GLY A 329 17.39 -3.56 15.07
C GLY A 329 16.27 -3.24 16.05
N VAL A 330 16.55 -3.34 17.35
CA VAL A 330 15.62 -2.92 18.40
C VAL A 330 16.40 -2.09 19.41
N ALA A 331 16.03 -0.83 19.61
CA ALA A 331 16.72 0.06 20.51
C ALA A 331 15.73 0.96 21.26
N ASP A 332 16.02 1.25 22.53
CA ASP A 332 15.23 2.15 23.38
C ASP A 332 13.72 1.89 23.35
N SER A 333 13.33 0.62 23.10
CA SER A 333 11.94 0.27 22.83
C SER A 333 11.26 -0.28 24.09
N ARG A 334 10.09 0.24 24.40
CA ARG A 334 9.16 -0.34 25.39
C ARG A 334 8.30 -1.46 24.79
N CYS A 335 8.22 -1.52 23.47
CA CYS A 335 7.57 -2.60 22.74
C CYS A 335 8.36 -3.92 22.92
N LYS A 336 7.64 -5.02 23.02
CA LYS A 336 8.22 -6.36 23.02
C LYS A 336 8.24 -6.91 21.60
N VAL A 337 9.40 -7.36 21.16
CA VAL A 337 9.57 -8.01 19.87
C VAL A 337 9.67 -9.52 20.07
N MET A 338 8.78 -10.27 19.45
CA MET A 338 8.77 -11.74 19.50
C MET A 338 8.84 -12.28 18.07
N ALA A 339 9.88 -13.02 17.74
CA ALA A 339 10.12 -13.56 16.41
C ALA A 339 10.18 -15.10 16.43
N ASP A 340 9.52 -15.70 15.46
CA ASP A 340 9.57 -17.13 15.22
C ASP A 340 9.82 -17.40 13.73
N GLY A 341 10.80 -18.27 13.41
CA GLY A 341 11.23 -18.49 12.04
C GLY A 341 11.90 -17.27 11.40
N LEU A 342 12.62 -16.46 12.17
CA LEU A 342 13.35 -15.30 11.66
C LEU A 342 14.57 -15.73 10.86
N VAL A 343 14.64 -15.33 9.59
CA VAL A 343 15.82 -15.55 8.75
C VAL A 343 16.49 -14.22 8.46
N VAL A 344 17.79 -14.13 8.74
CA VAL A 344 18.62 -12.98 8.37
C VAL A 344 19.81 -13.49 7.57
N LEU A 345 19.96 -12.94 6.36
CA LEU A 345 21.04 -13.34 5.44
C LEU A 345 21.94 -12.15 5.10
N THR A 346 23.24 -12.43 5.04
CA THR A 346 24.25 -11.46 4.59
C THR A 346 24.46 -11.54 3.08
N GLY A 347 24.89 -10.44 2.49
CA GLY A 347 25.27 -10.38 1.08
C GLY A 347 25.68 -8.99 0.64
N LYS A 348 26.03 -8.88 -0.62
CA LYS A 348 26.35 -7.63 -1.35
C LYS A 348 25.22 -7.28 -2.32
N ASP A 349 25.43 -6.30 -3.16
CA ASP A 349 24.54 -5.98 -4.28
C ASP A 349 24.47 -7.15 -5.28
N ASP A 350 23.44 -7.18 -6.10
CA ASP A 350 23.21 -8.31 -7.03
C ASP A 350 24.31 -8.47 -8.07
N ASP A 351 25.03 -7.40 -8.37
CA ASP A 351 26.23 -7.41 -9.25
C ASP A 351 27.52 -7.82 -8.51
N GLY A 352 27.43 -8.19 -7.23
CA GLY A 352 28.56 -8.58 -6.38
C GLY A 352 29.38 -7.40 -5.83
N THR A 353 28.98 -6.17 -6.10
CA THR A 353 29.64 -4.97 -5.58
C THR A 353 29.07 -4.53 -4.23
N GLY A 354 29.55 -3.41 -3.71
CA GLY A 354 29.08 -2.85 -2.47
C GLY A 354 29.61 -3.55 -1.23
N VAL A 355 29.13 -3.13 -0.07
CA VAL A 355 29.54 -3.64 1.24
C VAL A 355 28.67 -4.84 1.63
N ALA A 356 29.30 -5.90 2.11
CA ALA A 356 28.55 -7.01 2.71
C ALA A 356 27.79 -6.54 3.95
N SER A 357 26.54 -6.89 4.04
CA SER A 357 25.60 -6.49 5.12
C SER A 357 24.54 -7.55 5.35
N PRO A 358 23.79 -7.54 6.49
CA PRO A 358 23.92 -6.61 7.61
C PRO A 358 25.16 -6.86 8.45
N GLN A 359 25.52 -5.87 9.30
CA GLN A 359 26.58 -6.02 10.27
C GLN A 359 26.22 -7.03 11.36
N TYR A 360 24.96 -7.02 11.79
CA TYR A 360 24.39 -7.95 12.75
C TYR A 360 23.09 -8.55 12.21
N GLY A 361 22.83 -9.82 12.51
CA GLY A 361 21.54 -10.43 12.23
C GLY A 361 20.44 -9.76 13.07
N VAL A 362 20.60 -9.81 14.39
CA VAL A 362 19.75 -9.10 15.36
C VAL A 362 20.61 -8.18 16.21
N ARG A 363 20.19 -6.95 16.39
CA ARG A 363 20.81 -6.00 17.32
C ARG A 363 19.77 -5.51 18.31
N ALA A 364 20.02 -5.74 19.60
CA ALA A 364 19.19 -5.29 20.71
C ALA A 364 20.01 -4.36 21.61
N ASP A 365 19.64 -3.10 21.70
CA ASP A 365 20.35 -2.10 22.50
C ASP A 365 19.44 -1.50 23.59
N ASN A 366 20.05 -1.03 24.67
CA ASN A 366 19.43 -0.31 25.78
C ASN A 366 18.28 -1.11 26.46
N SER A 367 17.08 -0.55 26.53
CA SER A 367 15.93 -1.16 27.19
C SER A 367 15.15 -2.16 26.32
N ALA A 368 15.69 -2.55 25.16
CA ALA A 368 15.01 -3.46 24.23
C ALA A 368 14.63 -4.80 24.89
N TYR A 369 13.44 -5.31 24.53
CA TYR A 369 12.99 -6.64 24.91
C TYR A 369 12.74 -7.46 23.62
N VAL A 370 13.61 -8.44 23.38
CA VAL A 370 13.60 -9.23 22.14
C VAL A 370 13.62 -10.72 22.49
N VAL A 371 12.70 -11.46 21.92
CA VAL A 371 12.67 -12.93 21.98
C VAL A 371 12.74 -13.45 20.56
N VAL A 372 13.75 -14.23 20.23
CA VAL A 372 13.82 -14.96 18.96
C VAL A 372 13.73 -16.45 19.28
N ASN A 373 12.56 -17.04 19.06
CA ASN A 373 12.30 -18.45 19.41
C ASN A 373 13.02 -19.43 18.48
N SER A 374 13.00 -19.14 17.16
CA SER A 374 13.66 -19.97 16.16
C SER A 374 14.12 -19.10 14.99
N GLY A 375 15.15 -19.55 14.27
CA GLY A 375 15.60 -18.83 13.08
C GLY A 375 17.00 -19.18 12.63
N HIS A 376 17.40 -18.56 11.51
CA HIS A 376 18.76 -18.59 10.97
C HIS A 376 19.26 -17.15 10.87
N LEU A 377 20.30 -16.83 11.62
CA LEU A 377 20.82 -15.48 11.73
C LEU A 377 22.24 -15.39 11.18
N GLN A 378 22.47 -14.48 10.25
CA GLN A 378 23.81 -14.11 9.78
C GLN A 378 24.06 -12.62 10.06
N GLY A 379 25.32 -12.28 10.25
CA GLY A 379 25.80 -10.90 10.31
C GLY A 379 27.29 -10.88 10.01
N VAL A 380 27.76 -9.88 9.30
CA VAL A 380 29.17 -9.75 8.91
C VAL A 380 30.10 -9.74 10.12
N SER A 381 29.68 -9.09 11.21
CA SER A 381 30.43 -9.09 12.48
C SER A 381 29.94 -10.17 13.44
N SER A 382 28.62 -10.36 13.53
CA SER A 382 28.03 -11.35 14.42
C SER A 382 26.58 -11.62 14.06
N PRO A 383 26.08 -12.85 14.24
CA PRO A 383 24.65 -13.15 14.11
C PRO A 383 23.76 -12.30 15.02
N TRP A 384 24.28 -11.86 16.16
CA TRP A 384 23.54 -10.96 17.08
C TRP A 384 24.48 -10.05 17.85
N ARG A 385 23.95 -8.92 18.30
CA ARG A 385 24.56 -8.03 19.28
C ARG A 385 23.57 -7.78 20.41
N ASP A 386 23.97 -8.09 21.63
CA ASP A 386 23.24 -7.73 22.83
C ASP A 386 23.92 -6.57 23.53
N GLY A 387 23.44 -5.37 23.29
CA GLY A 387 23.89 -4.12 23.92
C GLY A 387 22.98 -3.67 25.07
N THR A 388 22.03 -4.51 25.48
CA THR A 388 21.04 -4.15 26.49
C THR A 388 21.63 -4.08 27.90
N GLY A 389 22.83 -4.63 28.11
CA GLY A 389 23.44 -4.76 29.43
C GLY A 389 22.68 -5.71 30.36
N ASN A 390 21.71 -6.46 29.89
CA ASN A 390 20.85 -7.31 30.67
C ASN A 390 20.09 -8.36 29.82
N THR A 391 19.47 -9.23 30.51
CA THR A 391 18.80 -10.48 30.22
C THR A 391 17.51 -10.38 29.34
N LYS A 392 17.31 -9.30 28.61
CA LYS A 392 16.08 -9.11 27.86
C LYS A 392 16.15 -9.58 26.40
N PHE A 393 17.31 -10.01 25.94
CA PHE A 393 17.44 -10.69 24.66
C PHE A 393 17.46 -12.21 24.88
N VAL A 394 16.33 -12.83 24.61
CA VAL A 394 16.15 -14.29 24.78
C VAL A 394 16.29 -14.97 23.43
N LYS A 395 17.14 -15.98 23.37
CA LYS A 395 17.42 -16.79 22.19
C LYS A 395 16.92 -18.22 22.42
N GLY A 396 16.03 -18.68 21.57
CA GLY A 396 15.58 -20.07 21.53
C GLY A 396 16.50 -20.93 20.65
N THR A 397 15.92 -21.74 19.77
CA THR A 397 16.66 -22.58 18.83
C THR A 397 17.13 -21.75 17.64
N LEU A 398 18.34 -21.23 17.69
CA LEU A 398 18.93 -20.45 16.61
C LEU A 398 20.06 -21.23 15.95
N VAL A 399 20.09 -21.22 14.63
CA VAL A 399 21.23 -21.63 13.82
C VAL A 399 21.92 -20.36 13.35
N GLY A 400 23.11 -20.10 13.86
CA GLY A 400 23.95 -18.98 13.45
C GLY A 400 25.25 -19.51 12.87
N THR A 401 25.63 -19.01 11.72
CA THR A 401 26.98 -19.15 11.19
C THR A 401 27.64 -17.78 11.24
N GLY A 402 28.70 -17.68 12.07
CA GLY A 402 29.60 -16.53 12.07
C GLY A 402 30.54 -16.61 10.88
#